data_499bc875bc33c6fca4b8aeeff66dc146
#
_entry.id   499bc875bc33c6fca4b8aeeff66dc146
#
_cell.length_a   1.000
_cell.length_b   1.000
_cell.length_c   1.000
_cell.angle_alpha   90.00
_cell.angle_beta   90.00
_cell.angle_gamma   90.00
#
_symmetry.space_group_name_H-M   'P 1'
#
loop_
_entity.id
_entity.type
_entity.pdbx_description
1 polymer ?
#
loop_
_entity_poly.entity_id
_entity_poly.type
_entity_poly.pdbx_seq_one_letter_code
_entity_poly.pdbx_strand_id
1 'polypeptide(L)'
;MEINGYEIEEYNIYNLDTKASKSTCPKCSSERKKKTQKCLMLDWDRGLGTCQHCGEIMQLHSYKSGDYSQSFVVPVEKLNPIQEKIYKWFDTRKISRATLNELRVSNGKEYMPQVQKEVAVIMFNYYVDNQLINIKYRDALKNFKLYKGAQKTFYNIDSIKNSDWCVIVEGEIDCLSYKESGVDHVISVPNGFTATGQINMDYLNDFYSYFENKDKIYVAVDNDEAGDNGKKELIRRFGSDKVWLVNFKDCKDANEYLIKYGKKELKETITNAIPCPIENVLRVSDMHKELDDFYKNGVKNGYRIGLDEFDNIFTTYTKQFIVVTGFPSSGKSDFVDQMTIGYNLMHGWKTAYASTENFPQYLHVDKLVRKIYGETPNYKETQSYKWQRCLEHVNKNFFFIDYEDGFDLDKVLKKGEELVKRMGIRCLVIDPYNKVRDKDNLNASINDYTNIYLNKIDNFCKKNDVICILVAHPTKPQSDNGKLMEPTFYSVKGGGEFYDMSPHGILVHRDYEEGTVKVKVLKVKFSNLGENQAHTTYCWDVNNGRYTTLKEGIPIWDNSCWIDENNKFKTKQMLDIDFETINKLEI
;
A
#
# COMPACT_ATOMS: atom_id res chain seq x y z
N MET A 1 -7.64 32.19 17.48
CA MET A 1 -9.00 31.68 17.81
C MET A 1 -8.94 30.16 17.82
N GLU A 2 -9.37 29.50 18.86
CA GLU A 2 -9.31 28.05 18.98
C GLU A 2 -10.70 27.45 18.67
N ILE A 3 -10.76 26.50 17.71
CA ILE A 3 -12.00 25.79 17.35
C ILE A 3 -11.70 24.30 17.34
N ASN A 4 -12.45 23.53 18.14
CA ASN A 4 -12.26 22.08 18.29
C ASN A 4 -10.82 21.67 18.64
N GLY A 5 -10.10 22.50 19.42
CA GLY A 5 -8.72 22.27 19.82
C GLY A 5 -7.66 22.65 18.76
N TYR A 6 -8.04 23.34 17.68
CA TYR A 6 -7.12 23.84 16.66
C TYR A 6 -6.99 25.36 16.72
N GLU A 7 -5.75 25.88 16.67
CA GLU A 7 -5.50 27.29 16.47
C GLU A 7 -5.80 27.68 15.02
N ILE A 8 -6.73 28.62 14.84
CA ILE A 8 -7.10 29.14 13.52
C ILE A 8 -6.26 30.39 13.28
N GLU A 9 -5.30 30.31 12.38
CA GLU A 9 -4.68 31.48 11.78
C GLU A 9 -5.67 32.18 10.84
N GLU A 10 -5.51 33.51 10.69
CA GLU A 10 -6.37 34.38 9.89
C GLU A 10 -6.43 34.01 8.41
N TYR A 11 -7.12 32.97 8.08
CA TYR A 11 -7.62 32.77 6.71
C TYR A 11 -9.03 33.31 6.64
N ASN A 12 -9.28 34.34 5.81
CA ASN A 12 -10.56 34.91 5.36
C ASN A 12 -11.86 34.15 5.69
N ILE A 13 -11.97 33.60 6.90
CA ILE A 13 -13.13 32.88 7.44
C ILE A 13 -14.10 33.91 8.03
N TYR A 14 -14.28 35.06 7.34
CA TYR A 14 -15.24 36.05 7.78
C TYR A 14 -16.64 35.45 7.69
N ASN A 15 -17.25 35.22 8.84
CA ASN A 15 -18.65 34.79 9.03
C ASN A 15 -18.97 33.31 8.78
N LEU A 16 -18.03 32.39 8.94
CA LEU A 16 -18.36 30.97 8.98
C LEU A 16 -18.84 30.57 10.39
N ASP A 17 -20.00 29.94 10.46
CA ASP A 17 -20.46 29.32 11.70
C ASP A 17 -19.59 28.07 11.99
N THR A 18 -18.75 28.16 13.02
CA THR A 18 -17.79 27.10 13.41
C THR A 18 -18.43 25.80 13.91
N LYS A 19 -19.75 25.83 14.18
CA LYS A 19 -20.55 24.65 14.55
C LYS A 19 -21.33 24.09 13.37
N ALA A 20 -21.35 24.77 12.24
CA ALA A 20 -22.11 24.36 11.07
C ALA A 20 -21.31 23.40 10.18
N SER A 21 -21.98 22.43 9.58
CA SER A 21 -21.43 21.58 8.53
C SER A 21 -21.55 22.18 7.13
N LYS A 22 -22.24 23.32 6.97
CA LYS A 22 -22.46 24.01 5.69
C LYS A 22 -22.52 25.53 5.87
N SER A 23 -21.91 26.25 4.93
CA SER A 23 -21.95 27.72 4.87
C SER A 23 -22.15 28.22 3.44
N THR A 24 -22.31 29.53 3.30
CA THR A 24 -22.20 30.20 1.99
C THR A 24 -20.74 30.26 1.55
N CYS A 25 -20.46 30.08 0.26
CA CYS A 25 -19.10 30.15 -0.25
C CYS A 25 -18.63 31.60 -0.36
N PRO A 26 -17.52 32.01 0.25
CA PRO A 26 -17.00 33.37 0.15
C PRO A 26 -16.68 33.81 -1.28
N LYS A 27 -16.27 32.84 -2.14
CA LYS A 27 -15.87 33.12 -3.52
C LYS A 27 -17.07 33.34 -4.45
N CYS A 28 -18.04 32.43 -4.46
CA CYS A 28 -19.10 32.45 -5.48
C CYS A 28 -20.46 32.90 -4.99
N SER A 29 -20.70 33.06 -3.68
CA SER A 29 -22.06 33.40 -3.19
C SER A 29 -22.48 34.83 -3.52
N SER A 30 -21.55 35.78 -3.61
CA SER A 30 -21.81 37.18 -3.96
C SER A 30 -22.32 37.37 -5.40
N GLU A 31 -21.90 36.51 -6.32
CA GLU A 31 -22.16 36.58 -7.76
C GLU A 31 -23.41 35.80 -8.19
N ARG A 32 -24.01 35.01 -7.31
CA ARG A 32 -25.13 34.13 -7.61
C ARG A 32 -26.49 34.79 -7.41
N LYS A 33 -27.48 34.29 -8.16
CA LYS A 33 -28.89 34.70 -7.97
C LYS A 33 -29.42 34.40 -6.55
N LYS A 34 -28.97 33.28 -5.93
CA LYS A 34 -29.32 32.86 -4.56
C LYS A 34 -28.13 33.03 -3.64
N LYS A 35 -27.85 34.27 -3.22
CA LYS A 35 -26.67 34.64 -2.40
C LYS A 35 -26.58 33.95 -1.01
N THR A 36 -27.72 33.54 -0.47
CA THR A 36 -27.80 32.92 0.87
C THR A 36 -27.75 31.38 0.86
N GLN A 37 -27.66 30.76 -0.33
CA GLN A 37 -27.63 29.31 -0.43
C GLN A 37 -26.31 28.76 0.12
N LYS A 38 -26.40 27.88 1.12
CA LYS A 38 -25.26 27.20 1.75
C LYS A 38 -24.72 26.12 0.80
N CYS A 39 -23.68 26.43 0.06
CA CYS A 39 -23.03 25.55 -0.93
C CYS A 39 -21.64 25.08 -0.52
N LEU A 40 -21.06 25.69 0.52
CA LEU A 40 -19.77 25.32 1.07
C LEU A 40 -19.99 24.25 2.15
N MET A 41 -19.48 23.06 1.91
CA MET A 41 -19.43 21.97 2.90
C MET A 41 -18.21 22.18 3.79
N LEU A 42 -18.40 22.16 5.11
CA LEU A 42 -17.34 22.39 6.10
C LEU A 42 -16.99 21.06 6.79
N ASP A 43 -15.77 20.62 6.63
CA ASP A 43 -15.17 19.48 7.33
C ASP A 43 -14.14 20.04 8.32
N TRP A 44 -14.57 20.26 9.55
CA TRP A 44 -13.71 20.82 10.59
C TRP A 44 -12.64 19.83 11.07
N ASP A 45 -12.89 18.52 10.95
CA ASP A 45 -11.91 17.49 11.32
C ASP A 45 -10.72 17.50 10.37
N ARG A 46 -10.99 17.72 9.09
CA ARG A 46 -9.97 17.84 8.03
C ARG A 46 -9.46 19.26 7.83
N GLY A 47 -10.10 20.24 8.45
CA GLY A 47 -9.78 21.65 8.24
C GLY A 47 -10.08 22.16 6.83
N LEU A 48 -11.07 21.57 6.12
CA LEU A 48 -11.39 21.89 4.73
C LEU A 48 -12.82 22.34 4.54
N GLY A 49 -12.98 23.36 3.66
CA GLY A 49 -14.27 23.77 3.12
C GLY A 49 -14.31 23.51 1.62
N THR A 50 -15.27 22.69 1.13
CA THR A 50 -15.41 22.39 -0.30
C THR A 50 -16.73 22.97 -0.82
N CYS A 51 -16.65 23.84 -1.83
CA CYS A 51 -17.85 24.43 -2.44
C CYS A 51 -18.43 23.52 -3.51
N GLN A 52 -19.68 23.09 -3.32
CA GLN A 52 -20.40 22.23 -4.27
C GLN A 52 -20.86 22.96 -5.54
N HIS A 53 -20.66 24.27 -5.62
CA HIS A 53 -21.08 25.06 -6.77
C HIS A 53 -19.92 25.51 -7.66
N CYS A 54 -18.83 26.04 -7.09
CA CYS A 54 -17.68 26.50 -7.86
C CYS A 54 -16.45 25.58 -7.72
N GLY A 55 -16.57 24.46 -7.01
CA GLY A 55 -15.46 23.53 -6.81
C GLY A 55 -14.33 24.04 -5.90
N GLU A 56 -14.42 25.28 -5.37
CA GLU A 56 -13.37 25.84 -4.54
C GLU A 56 -13.15 25.03 -3.29
N ILE A 57 -11.90 24.71 -3.01
CA ILE A 57 -11.44 24.07 -1.78
C ILE A 57 -10.69 25.13 -0.99
N MET A 58 -11.12 25.39 0.25
CA MET A 58 -10.49 26.36 1.13
C MET A 58 -10.07 25.70 2.44
N GLN A 59 -8.95 26.15 2.95
CA GLN A 59 -8.44 25.72 4.24
C GLN A 59 -9.16 26.47 5.37
N LEU A 60 -9.70 25.74 6.35
CA LEU A 60 -10.43 26.28 7.49
C LEU A 60 -9.52 26.52 8.70
N HIS A 61 -8.49 25.70 8.87
CA HIS A 61 -7.46 25.84 9.90
C HIS A 61 -6.17 25.15 9.46
N SER A 62 -5.03 25.53 10.06
CA SER A 62 -3.76 24.83 9.86
C SER A 62 -3.79 23.43 10.49
N TYR A 63 -3.05 22.50 9.89
CA TYR A 63 -2.88 21.17 10.45
C TYR A 63 -2.01 21.23 11.71
N LYS A 64 -2.38 20.52 12.80
CA LYS A 64 -1.51 20.45 13.99
C LYS A 64 -0.23 19.72 13.62
N SER A 65 0.89 20.43 13.65
CA SER A 65 2.20 19.80 13.56
C SER A 65 2.50 19.07 14.87
N GLY A 66 2.76 17.78 14.82
CA GLY A 66 3.53 17.13 15.87
C GLY A 66 2.98 15.89 16.54
N ASP A 67 1.77 15.44 16.28
CA ASP A 67 1.34 14.13 16.77
C ASP A 67 0.81 13.28 15.61
N TYR A 68 1.73 12.58 14.94
CA TYR A 68 1.39 11.52 13.97
C TYR A 68 0.90 10.24 14.68
N SER A 69 0.65 10.26 16.00
CA SER A 69 -0.13 9.23 16.65
C SER A 69 -1.56 9.32 16.10
N GLN A 70 -1.97 8.32 15.36
CA GLN A 70 -3.36 8.20 14.89
C GLN A 70 -4.26 8.22 16.12
N SER A 71 -4.91 9.33 16.40
CA SER A 71 -5.95 9.37 17.43
C SER A 71 -7.18 8.66 16.87
N PHE A 72 -7.37 7.42 17.29
CA PHE A 72 -8.56 6.66 16.92
C PHE A 72 -9.77 7.10 17.75
N VAL A 73 -10.93 7.11 17.11
CA VAL A 73 -12.20 7.34 17.79
C VAL A 73 -12.61 6.05 18.49
N VAL A 74 -12.78 6.09 19.80
CA VAL A 74 -13.28 4.94 20.57
C VAL A 74 -14.80 4.90 20.48
N PRO A 75 -15.41 3.79 19.96
CA PRO A 75 -16.86 3.65 19.91
C PRO A 75 -17.47 3.63 21.31
N VAL A 76 -18.66 4.19 21.44
CA VAL A 76 -19.44 4.04 22.68
C VAL A 76 -20.14 2.67 22.66
N GLU A 77 -19.88 1.87 23.69
CA GLU A 77 -20.49 0.54 23.82
C GLU A 77 -22.01 0.62 23.97
N LYS A 78 -22.73 -0.04 23.10
CA LYS A 78 -24.18 -0.16 23.12
C LYS A 78 -24.55 -1.65 23.05
N LEU A 79 -24.50 -2.34 24.19
CA LEU A 79 -24.92 -3.74 24.30
C LEU A 79 -26.45 -3.79 24.41
N ASN A 80 -27.14 -3.61 23.29
CA ASN A 80 -28.57 -3.85 23.23
C ASN A 80 -28.85 -5.35 23.20
N PRO A 81 -29.86 -5.84 23.94
CA PRO A 81 -30.31 -7.24 23.85
C PRO A 81 -30.67 -7.60 22.41
N ILE A 82 -30.17 -8.73 21.95
CA ILE A 82 -30.42 -9.19 20.59
C ILE A 82 -31.91 -9.47 20.42
N GLN A 83 -32.53 -8.92 19.39
CA GLN A 83 -33.96 -9.16 19.09
C GLN A 83 -34.19 -10.58 18.61
N GLU A 84 -35.35 -11.16 18.96
CA GLU A 84 -35.73 -12.55 18.66
C GLU A 84 -35.64 -12.89 17.15
N LYS A 85 -35.98 -11.94 16.28
CA LYS A 85 -35.82 -12.12 14.81
C LYS A 85 -34.39 -12.35 14.36
N ILE A 86 -33.40 -11.74 15.08
CA ILE A 86 -31.97 -11.89 14.77
C ILE A 86 -31.50 -13.25 15.30
N TYR A 87 -31.93 -13.68 16.47
CA TYR A 87 -31.67 -15.03 16.96
C TYR A 87 -32.16 -16.08 15.96
N LYS A 88 -33.39 -15.97 15.47
CA LYS A 88 -33.95 -16.87 14.45
C LYS A 88 -33.12 -16.88 13.17
N TRP A 89 -32.56 -15.75 12.79
CA TRP A 89 -31.66 -15.68 11.62
C TRP A 89 -30.35 -16.42 11.87
N PHE A 90 -29.75 -16.30 13.07
CA PHE A 90 -28.57 -17.06 13.44
C PHE A 90 -28.83 -18.56 13.63
N ASP A 91 -30.04 -18.92 14.07
CA ASP A 91 -30.47 -20.34 14.14
C ASP A 91 -30.42 -21.01 12.75
N THR A 92 -30.82 -20.29 11.68
CA THR A 92 -30.66 -20.79 10.30
C THR A 92 -29.23 -21.02 9.89
N ARG A 93 -28.29 -20.39 10.59
CA ARG A 93 -26.83 -20.53 10.39
C ARG A 93 -26.19 -21.50 11.39
N LYS A 94 -27.00 -22.19 12.17
CA LYS A 94 -26.57 -23.11 13.24
C LYS A 94 -25.64 -22.46 14.28
N ILE A 95 -25.81 -21.17 14.57
CA ILE A 95 -25.07 -20.41 15.58
C ILE A 95 -26.00 -20.15 16.76
N SER A 96 -25.63 -20.64 17.95
CA SER A 96 -26.44 -20.58 19.17
C SER A 96 -26.38 -19.19 19.83
N ARG A 97 -27.39 -18.93 20.69
CA ARG A 97 -27.44 -17.72 21.53
C ARG A 97 -26.21 -17.61 22.46
N ALA A 98 -25.69 -18.74 22.93
CA ALA A 98 -24.52 -18.77 23.80
C ALA A 98 -23.29 -18.19 23.10
N THR A 99 -23.03 -18.62 21.87
CA THR A 99 -21.91 -18.12 21.04
C THR A 99 -22.06 -16.63 20.73
N LEU A 100 -23.27 -16.16 20.42
CA LEU A 100 -23.53 -14.74 20.16
C LEU A 100 -23.28 -13.86 21.39
N ASN A 101 -23.70 -14.33 22.57
CA ASN A 101 -23.48 -13.62 23.83
C ASN A 101 -22.01 -13.62 24.22
N GLU A 102 -21.30 -14.73 24.06
CA GLU A 102 -19.88 -14.87 24.36
C GLU A 102 -19.04 -13.90 23.53
N LEU A 103 -19.32 -13.79 22.24
CA LEU A 103 -18.64 -12.87 21.35
C LEU A 103 -19.29 -11.47 21.29
N ARG A 104 -20.17 -11.17 22.25
CA ARG A 104 -20.79 -9.85 22.46
C ARG A 104 -21.41 -9.26 21.20
N VAL A 105 -22.05 -10.11 20.37
CA VAL A 105 -22.83 -9.63 19.23
C VAL A 105 -24.03 -8.85 19.77
N SER A 106 -24.35 -7.74 19.14
CA SER A 106 -25.48 -6.90 19.53
C SER A 106 -26.25 -6.41 18.29
N ASN A 107 -27.28 -5.61 18.49
CA ASN A 107 -28.02 -5.01 17.40
C ASN A 107 -28.43 -3.58 17.70
N GLY A 108 -28.73 -2.84 16.66
CA GLY A 108 -29.14 -1.45 16.78
C GLY A 108 -29.71 -0.90 15.48
N LYS A 109 -29.73 0.41 15.39
CA LYS A 109 -29.97 1.14 14.14
C LYS A 109 -28.73 1.95 13.81
N GLU A 110 -28.40 2.00 12.52
CA GLU A 110 -27.23 2.74 12.03
C GLU A 110 -27.51 3.28 10.62
N TYR A 111 -26.96 4.46 10.33
CA TYR A 111 -27.01 5.02 8.99
C TYR A 111 -26.08 4.24 8.07
N MET A 112 -26.65 3.61 7.05
CA MET A 112 -25.91 2.84 6.05
C MET A 112 -25.79 3.64 4.74
N PRO A 113 -24.57 4.05 4.33
CA PRO A 113 -24.37 4.87 3.13
C PRO A 113 -24.90 4.22 1.85
N GLN A 114 -24.84 2.89 1.76
CA GLN A 114 -25.25 2.14 0.58
C GLN A 114 -26.77 2.25 0.31
N VAL A 115 -27.58 2.44 1.35
CA VAL A 115 -29.02 2.62 1.27
C VAL A 115 -29.49 4.03 1.67
N GLN A 116 -28.53 4.93 2.00
CA GLN A 116 -28.75 6.34 2.34
C GLN A 116 -29.81 6.61 3.41
N LYS A 117 -29.95 5.69 4.38
CA LYS A 117 -30.91 5.82 5.49
C LYS A 117 -30.45 5.03 6.71
N GLU A 118 -31.06 5.36 7.86
CA GLU A 118 -30.91 4.59 9.07
C GLU A 118 -31.71 3.28 8.97
N VAL A 119 -31.04 2.15 9.20
CA VAL A 119 -31.65 0.81 9.14
C VAL A 119 -31.26 -0.03 10.35
N ALA A 120 -32.04 -1.10 10.62
CA ALA A 120 -31.68 -2.08 11.62
C ALA A 120 -30.42 -2.86 11.18
N VAL A 121 -29.48 -3.01 12.11
CA VAL A 121 -28.19 -3.67 11.86
C VAL A 121 -27.84 -4.68 12.95
N ILE A 122 -27.11 -5.72 12.56
CA ILE A 122 -26.32 -6.55 13.47
C ILE A 122 -25.00 -5.83 13.70
N MET A 123 -24.53 -5.82 14.93
CA MET A 123 -23.30 -5.17 15.37
C MET A 123 -22.31 -6.24 15.84
N PHE A 124 -21.21 -6.38 15.15
CA PHE A 124 -20.06 -7.16 15.59
C PHE A 124 -19.11 -6.21 16.32
N ASN A 125 -18.95 -6.44 17.63
CA ASN A 125 -18.16 -5.58 18.50
C ASN A 125 -16.74 -6.13 18.62
N TYR A 126 -15.74 -5.32 18.29
CA TYR A 126 -14.32 -5.70 18.29
C TYR A 126 -13.65 -5.21 19.56
N TYR A 127 -13.10 -6.13 20.31
CA TYR A 127 -12.44 -5.84 21.59
C TYR A 127 -10.94 -6.14 21.50
N VAL A 128 -10.15 -5.35 22.23
CA VAL A 128 -8.75 -5.58 22.54
C VAL A 128 -8.57 -5.33 24.03
N ASP A 129 -8.04 -6.29 24.77
CA ASP A 129 -7.90 -6.24 26.23
C ASP A 129 -9.23 -5.87 26.93
N ASN A 130 -10.34 -6.46 26.47
CA ASN A 130 -11.71 -6.17 26.93
C ASN A 130 -12.21 -4.73 26.68
N GLN A 131 -11.48 -3.90 25.96
CA GLN A 131 -11.95 -2.56 25.56
C GLN A 131 -12.55 -2.61 24.15
N LEU A 132 -13.69 -1.97 23.95
CA LEU A 132 -14.31 -1.85 22.64
C LEU A 132 -13.49 -0.89 21.77
N ILE A 133 -12.93 -1.44 20.69
CA ILE A 133 -12.05 -0.70 19.77
C ILE A 133 -12.77 -0.32 18.47
N ASN A 134 -13.63 -1.22 17.96
CA ASN A 134 -14.36 -0.97 16.72
C ASN A 134 -15.72 -1.67 16.74
N ILE A 135 -16.61 -1.27 15.83
CA ILE A 135 -17.89 -1.94 15.58
C ILE A 135 -18.05 -2.10 14.07
N LYS A 136 -18.35 -3.32 13.62
CA LYS A 136 -18.76 -3.58 12.25
C LYS A 136 -20.27 -3.79 12.19
N TYR A 137 -20.92 -2.97 11.39
CA TYR A 137 -22.35 -2.99 11.18
C TYR A 137 -22.70 -3.81 9.94
N ARG A 138 -23.74 -4.64 10.03
CA ARG A 138 -24.26 -5.40 8.91
C ARG A 138 -25.78 -5.25 8.83
N ASP A 139 -26.29 -4.78 7.70
CA ASP A 139 -27.72 -4.70 7.45
C ASP A 139 -28.29 -6.00 6.85
N ALA A 140 -29.60 -6.02 6.62
CA ALA A 140 -30.30 -7.16 6.04
C ALA A 140 -29.93 -7.44 4.57
N LEU A 141 -29.41 -6.45 3.84
CA LEU A 141 -28.98 -6.53 2.43
C LEU A 141 -27.51 -6.94 2.27
N LYS A 142 -26.83 -7.32 3.36
CA LYS A 142 -25.39 -7.62 3.40
C LYS A 142 -24.50 -6.41 3.12
N ASN A 143 -24.96 -5.20 3.36
CA ASN A 143 -24.07 -4.05 3.37
C ASN A 143 -23.31 -4.00 4.69
N PHE A 144 -22.04 -3.59 4.61
CA PHE A 144 -21.15 -3.50 5.76
C PHE A 144 -20.60 -2.07 5.92
N LYS A 145 -20.37 -1.69 7.17
CA LYS A 145 -19.75 -0.42 7.55
C LYS A 145 -18.98 -0.62 8.85
N LEU A 146 -17.76 -0.12 8.94
CA LEU A 146 -17.02 0.01 10.20
C LEU A 146 -17.36 1.34 10.87
N TYR A 147 -17.18 1.41 12.18
CA TYR A 147 -17.34 2.66 12.94
C TYR A 147 -16.32 3.69 12.42
N LYS A 148 -16.82 4.90 12.08
CA LYS A 148 -15.99 5.93 11.44
C LYS A 148 -14.86 6.40 12.37
N GLY A 149 -13.63 6.33 11.90
CA GLY A 149 -12.45 6.78 12.64
C GLY A 149 -11.94 5.84 13.73
N ALA A 150 -12.58 4.66 13.93
CA ALA A 150 -12.12 3.68 14.89
C ALA A 150 -10.92 2.86 14.37
N GLN A 151 -10.06 2.41 15.27
CA GLN A 151 -8.93 1.54 14.94
C GLN A 151 -9.43 0.22 14.34
N LYS A 152 -8.81 -0.23 13.26
CA LYS A 152 -9.08 -1.55 12.71
C LYS A 152 -8.28 -2.60 13.46
N THR A 153 -8.93 -3.71 13.79
CA THR A 153 -8.31 -4.88 14.41
C THR A 153 -8.99 -6.15 13.92
N PHE A 154 -8.45 -7.31 14.23
CA PHE A 154 -9.12 -8.58 14.00
C PHE A 154 -10.31 -8.74 14.96
N TYR A 155 -11.41 -9.31 14.48
CA TYR A 155 -12.52 -9.71 15.34
C TYR A 155 -12.08 -10.85 16.25
N ASN A 156 -12.41 -10.77 17.54
CA ASN A 156 -12.04 -11.74 18.56
C ASN A 156 -10.53 -11.92 18.80
N ILE A 157 -9.73 -10.87 18.59
CA ILE A 157 -8.25 -10.91 18.67
C ILE A 157 -7.75 -11.40 20.04
N ASP A 158 -8.43 -11.05 21.14
CA ASP A 158 -8.02 -11.45 22.49
C ASP A 158 -7.99 -12.98 22.69
N SER A 159 -8.76 -13.73 21.88
CA SER A 159 -8.82 -15.19 21.96
C SER A 159 -7.51 -15.89 21.64
N ILE A 160 -6.62 -15.24 20.90
CA ILE A 160 -5.35 -15.82 20.48
C ILE A 160 -4.15 -15.34 21.32
N LYS A 161 -4.35 -14.43 22.27
CA LYS A 161 -3.27 -13.78 23.03
C LYS A 161 -2.33 -14.78 23.71
N ASN A 162 -2.88 -15.80 24.34
CA ASN A 162 -2.15 -16.79 25.15
C ASN A 162 -2.09 -18.19 24.50
N SER A 163 -2.33 -18.27 23.19
CA SER A 163 -2.28 -19.53 22.44
C SER A 163 -1.04 -19.60 21.56
N ASP A 164 -0.49 -20.78 21.36
CA ASP A 164 0.58 -21.08 20.41
C ASP A 164 0.07 -21.29 18.97
N TRP A 165 -1.25 -21.26 18.75
CA TRP A 165 -1.87 -21.38 17.45
C TRP A 165 -3.10 -20.49 17.30
N CYS A 166 -3.54 -20.26 16.07
CA CYS A 166 -4.80 -19.57 15.80
C CYS A 166 -5.38 -19.97 14.44
N VAL A 167 -6.70 -19.68 14.28
CA VAL A 167 -7.41 -19.79 13.00
C VAL A 167 -7.75 -18.39 12.51
N ILE A 168 -7.41 -18.07 11.26
CA ILE A 168 -7.78 -16.83 10.61
C ILE A 168 -8.85 -17.14 9.56
N VAL A 169 -10.01 -16.50 9.69
CA VAL A 169 -11.13 -16.58 8.74
C VAL A 169 -11.42 -15.22 8.10
N GLU A 170 -12.24 -15.20 7.06
CA GLU A 170 -12.54 -13.97 6.33
C GLU A 170 -13.64 -13.13 6.98
N GLY A 171 -14.68 -13.77 7.53
CA GLY A 171 -15.86 -13.09 8.07
C GLY A 171 -16.15 -13.36 9.54
N GLU A 172 -16.88 -12.44 10.19
CA GLU A 172 -17.29 -12.60 11.59
C GLU A 172 -18.21 -13.81 11.79
N ILE A 173 -19.03 -14.14 10.77
CA ILE A 173 -19.92 -15.29 10.81
C ILE A 173 -19.11 -16.59 10.79
N ASP A 174 -18.00 -16.64 10.07
CA ASP A 174 -17.12 -17.80 10.05
C ASP A 174 -16.38 -17.95 11.38
N CYS A 175 -15.99 -16.84 11.99
CA CYS A 175 -15.45 -16.81 13.34
C CYS A 175 -16.47 -17.37 14.35
N LEU A 176 -17.73 -16.92 14.30
CA LEU A 176 -18.83 -17.46 15.10
C LEU A 176 -19.04 -18.96 14.84
N SER A 177 -18.92 -19.41 13.59
CA SER A 177 -19.11 -20.82 13.20
C SER A 177 -18.05 -21.74 13.80
N TYR A 178 -16.79 -21.34 13.77
CA TYR A 178 -15.72 -22.08 14.42
C TYR A 178 -15.88 -22.06 15.95
N LYS A 179 -16.22 -20.92 16.52
CA LYS A 179 -16.49 -20.80 17.96
C LYS A 179 -17.64 -21.72 18.39
N GLU A 180 -18.73 -21.76 17.64
CA GLU A 180 -19.86 -22.66 17.83
C GLU A 180 -19.46 -24.14 17.76
N SER A 181 -18.39 -24.44 17.02
CA SER A 181 -17.82 -25.79 16.87
C SER A 181 -16.81 -26.14 17.97
N GLY A 182 -16.59 -25.25 18.95
CA GLY A 182 -15.65 -25.45 20.05
C GLY A 182 -14.19 -25.23 19.63
N VAL A 183 -13.93 -24.28 18.72
CA VAL A 183 -12.61 -23.75 18.38
C VAL A 183 -12.51 -22.36 18.99
N ASP A 184 -11.72 -22.21 20.05
CA ASP A 184 -11.66 -20.97 20.82
C ASP A 184 -10.74 -19.91 20.19
N HIS A 185 -9.63 -20.34 19.62
CA HIS A 185 -8.59 -19.45 19.08
C HIS A 185 -8.83 -19.10 17.62
N VAL A 186 -9.97 -18.50 17.33
CA VAL A 186 -10.38 -18.08 15.97
C VAL A 186 -10.63 -16.58 15.90
N ILE A 187 -10.10 -15.96 14.86
CA ILE A 187 -10.22 -14.53 14.57
C ILE A 187 -10.67 -14.31 13.13
N SER A 188 -11.32 -13.18 12.85
CA SER A 188 -11.58 -12.80 11.46
C SER A 188 -10.94 -11.45 11.10
N VAL A 189 -10.60 -11.30 9.82
CA VAL A 189 -10.12 -10.02 9.30
C VAL A 189 -11.26 -8.98 9.31
N PRO A 190 -10.96 -7.68 9.57
CA PRO A 190 -12.00 -6.65 9.68
C PRO A 190 -12.69 -6.33 8.34
N ASN A 191 -11.95 -6.46 7.25
CA ASN A 191 -12.47 -6.33 5.89
C ASN A 191 -12.17 -7.63 5.16
N GLY A 192 -13.11 -8.12 4.37
CA GLY A 192 -12.87 -9.26 3.50
C GLY A 192 -11.73 -8.98 2.51
N PHE A 193 -11.26 -10.01 1.85
CA PHE A 193 -10.24 -9.91 0.82
C PHE A 193 -10.83 -9.46 -0.51
N THR A 194 -9.96 -9.08 -1.45
CA THR A 194 -10.35 -8.67 -2.81
C THR A 194 -9.74 -9.61 -3.84
N ALA A 195 -10.50 -9.92 -4.88
CA ALA A 195 -10.02 -10.80 -5.96
C ALA A 195 -8.86 -10.17 -6.75
N THR A 196 -8.84 -8.85 -6.87
CA THR A 196 -7.83 -8.10 -7.62
C THR A 196 -7.20 -7.00 -6.77
N GLY A 197 -5.99 -6.63 -7.12
CA GLY A 197 -5.24 -5.57 -6.41
C GLY A 197 -4.51 -6.04 -5.16
N GLN A 198 -3.84 -5.11 -4.52
CA GLN A 198 -3.12 -5.38 -3.27
C GLN A 198 -4.08 -5.43 -2.08
N ILE A 199 -3.91 -6.44 -1.24
CA ILE A 199 -4.66 -6.55 0.02
C ILE A 199 -4.03 -5.61 1.04
N ASN A 200 -4.85 -4.70 1.58
CA ASN A 200 -4.42 -3.80 2.65
C ASN A 200 -4.66 -4.47 4.02
N MET A 201 -3.57 -4.81 4.71
CA MET A 201 -3.56 -5.35 6.07
C MET A 201 -2.80 -4.44 7.04
N ASP A 202 -2.90 -3.11 6.89
CA ASP A 202 -2.21 -2.13 7.75
C ASP A 202 -2.52 -2.35 9.23
N TYR A 203 -3.74 -2.78 9.55
CA TYR A 203 -4.16 -3.13 10.91
C TYR A 203 -3.34 -4.28 11.53
N LEU A 204 -2.70 -5.14 10.72
CA LEU A 204 -1.84 -6.20 11.24
C LEU A 204 -0.60 -5.62 11.94
N ASN A 205 -0.11 -4.44 11.53
CA ASN A 205 1.10 -3.85 12.10
C ASN A 205 0.95 -3.62 13.61
N ASP A 206 -0.19 -3.09 14.04
CA ASP A 206 -0.47 -2.76 15.43
C ASP A 206 -0.62 -4.02 16.31
N PHE A 207 -1.01 -5.14 15.69
CA PHE A 207 -1.32 -6.39 16.37
C PHE A 207 -0.39 -7.54 16.03
N TYR A 208 0.73 -7.27 15.32
CA TYR A 208 1.65 -8.32 14.89
C TYR A 208 2.24 -9.13 16.07
N SER A 209 2.41 -8.51 17.23
CA SER A 209 2.89 -9.16 18.45
C SER A 209 2.03 -10.35 18.91
N TYR A 210 0.71 -10.34 18.58
CA TYR A 210 -0.17 -11.48 18.87
C TYR A 210 0.17 -12.74 18.06
N PHE A 211 0.94 -12.59 16.97
CA PHE A 211 1.31 -13.67 16.05
C PHE A 211 2.78 -14.11 16.16
N GLU A 212 3.64 -13.35 16.82
CA GLU A 212 5.09 -13.63 16.90
C GLU A 212 5.38 -15.02 17.49
N ASN A 213 4.66 -15.40 18.55
CA ASN A 213 4.83 -16.65 19.28
C ASN A 213 3.90 -17.78 18.80
N LYS A 214 3.29 -17.66 17.61
CA LYS A 214 2.47 -18.73 17.07
C LYS A 214 3.34 -19.77 16.37
N ASP A 215 3.15 -21.04 16.73
CA ASP A 215 3.75 -22.18 16.04
C ASP A 215 2.94 -22.55 14.80
N LYS A 216 1.59 -22.38 14.87
CA LYS A 216 0.68 -22.70 13.76
C LYS A 216 -0.37 -21.63 13.56
N ILE A 217 -0.54 -21.23 12.30
CA ILE A 217 -1.59 -20.30 11.85
C ILE A 217 -2.42 -21.02 10.80
N TYR A 218 -3.64 -21.42 11.17
CA TYR A 218 -4.58 -22.05 10.26
C TYR A 218 -5.29 -20.99 9.44
N VAL A 219 -5.14 -21.03 8.13
CA VAL A 219 -5.79 -20.10 7.20
C VAL A 219 -7.03 -20.77 6.62
N ALA A 220 -8.19 -20.30 7.06
CA ALA A 220 -9.52 -20.84 6.77
C ALA A 220 -10.40 -19.77 6.09
N VAL A 221 -9.92 -19.25 4.97
CA VAL A 221 -10.57 -18.20 4.16
C VAL A 221 -11.51 -18.81 3.11
N ASP A 222 -12.34 -17.98 2.49
CA ASP A 222 -13.34 -18.40 1.51
C ASP A 222 -12.71 -19.15 0.31
N ASN A 223 -13.44 -20.13 -0.22
CA ASN A 223 -13.05 -20.90 -1.42
C ASN A 223 -13.40 -20.12 -2.70
N ASP A 224 -12.90 -18.89 -2.84
CA ASP A 224 -13.06 -18.08 -4.04
C ASP A 224 -11.77 -17.31 -4.36
N GLU A 225 -11.77 -16.53 -5.44
CA GLU A 225 -10.59 -15.80 -5.90
C GLU A 225 -10.08 -14.77 -4.87
N ALA A 226 -11.00 -14.14 -4.13
CA ALA A 226 -10.65 -13.19 -3.09
C ALA A 226 -9.95 -13.88 -1.91
N GLY A 227 -10.48 -15.02 -1.46
CA GLY A 227 -9.87 -15.86 -0.44
C GLY A 227 -8.51 -16.42 -0.86
N ASP A 228 -8.34 -16.85 -2.12
CA ASP A 228 -7.04 -17.28 -2.65
C ASP A 228 -5.99 -16.14 -2.62
N ASN A 229 -6.39 -14.92 -2.95
CA ASN A 229 -5.52 -13.76 -2.87
C ASN A 229 -5.16 -13.44 -1.40
N GLY A 230 -6.15 -13.50 -0.50
CA GLY A 230 -5.95 -13.36 0.95
C GLY A 230 -4.99 -14.40 1.53
N LYS A 231 -5.14 -15.65 1.12
CA LYS A 231 -4.26 -16.76 1.48
C LYS A 231 -2.80 -16.48 1.11
N LYS A 232 -2.55 -16.02 -0.11
CA LYS A 232 -1.19 -15.66 -0.58
C LYS A 232 -0.58 -14.55 0.28
N GLU A 233 -1.36 -13.52 0.61
CA GLU A 233 -0.88 -12.42 1.45
C GLU A 233 -0.61 -12.87 2.89
N LEU A 234 -1.48 -13.71 3.48
CA LEU A 234 -1.27 -14.27 4.82
C LEU A 234 0.00 -15.14 4.87
N ILE A 235 0.23 -16.00 3.87
CA ILE A 235 1.46 -16.79 3.75
C ILE A 235 2.68 -15.88 3.67
N ARG A 236 2.61 -14.82 2.87
CA ARG A 236 3.70 -13.85 2.73
C ARG A 236 4.02 -13.12 4.04
N ARG A 237 3.00 -12.79 4.84
CA ARG A 237 3.14 -12.05 6.10
C ARG A 237 3.62 -12.93 7.25
N PHE A 238 3.15 -14.16 7.33
CA PHE A 238 3.43 -15.06 8.45
C PHE A 238 4.53 -16.10 8.16
N GLY A 239 4.81 -16.37 6.89
CA GLY A 239 5.74 -17.42 6.45
C GLY A 239 5.04 -18.77 6.20
N SER A 240 5.53 -19.51 5.20
CA SER A 240 5.00 -20.84 4.85
C SER A 240 5.24 -21.90 5.92
N ASP A 241 6.25 -21.71 6.75
CA ASP A 241 6.64 -22.59 7.86
C ASP A 241 5.61 -22.63 8.99
N LYS A 242 4.86 -21.53 9.20
CA LYS A 242 3.84 -21.43 10.25
C LYS A 242 2.41 -21.62 9.73
N VAL A 243 2.20 -21.50 8.42
CA VAL A 243 0.85 -21.50 7.82
C VAL A 243 0.38 -22.92 7.48
N TRP A 244 -0.85 -23.23 7.90
CA TRP A 244 -1.58 -24.43 7.58
C TRP A 244 -2.87 -24.09 6.84
N LEU A 245 -3.16 -24.78 5.73
CA LEU A 245 -4.28 -24.48 4.85
C LEU A 245 -5.47 -25.37 5.18
N VAL A 246 -6.59 -24.74 5.49
CA VAL A 246 -7.86 -25.40 5.71
C VAL A 246 -8.59 -25.56 4.38
N ASN A 247 -9.28 -26.70 4.21
CA ASN A 247 -10.06 -27.02 3.02
C ASN A 247 -11.53 -27.23 3.40
N PHE A 248 -12.42 -26.45 2.81
CA PHE A 248 -13.86 -26.55 3.01
C PHE A 248 -14.56 -27.46 1.99
N LYS A 249 -13.80 -28.28 1.26
CA LYS A 249 -14.33 -29.20 0.22
C LYS A 249 -15.16 -28.43 -0.81
N ASP A 250 -16.45 -28.76 -0.91
CA ASP A 250 -17.44 -28.20 -1.82
C ASP A 250 -18.23 -27.00 -1.22
N CYS A 251 -17.85 -26.54 -0.02
CA CYS A 251 -18.44 -25.36 0.62
C CYS A 251 -17.60 -24.11 0.35
N LYS A 252 -18.26 -22.97 0.30
CA LYS A 252 -17.61 -21.68 0.10
C LYS A 252 -16.81 -21.24 1.33
N ASP A 253 -17.44 -21.32 2.51
CA ASP A 253 -16.93 -20.76 3.75
C ASP A 253 -17.21 -21.69 4.95
N ALA A 254 -16.73 -21.30 6.13
CA ALA A 254 -16.90 -22.08 7.36
C ALA A 254 -18.35 -22.18 7.82
N ASN A 255 -19.17 -21.15 7.56
CA ASN A 255 -20.58 -21.20 7.94
C ASN A 255 -21.37 -22.15 7.05
N GLU A 256 -21.15 -22.16 5.75
CA GLU A 256 -21.75 -23.13 4.84
C GLU A 256 -21.36 -24.56 5.22
N TYR A 257 -20.08 -24.75 5.57
CA TYR A 257 -19.59 -26.05 6.03
C TYR A 257 -20.26 -26.50 7.34
N LEU A 258 -20.44 -25.58 8.32
CA LEU A 258 -21.17 -25.84 9.56
C LEU A 258 -22.63 -26.26 9.29
N ILE A 259 -23.29 -25.53 8.40
CA ILE A 259 -24.70 -25.84 8.04
C ILE A 259 -24.81 -27.24 7.40
N LYS A 260 -23.89 -27.57 6.52
CA LYS A 260 -23.93 -28.79 5.72
C LYS A 260 -23.48 -30.01 6.50
N TYR A 261 -22.34 -29.92 7.18
CA TYR A 261 -21.67 -31.08 7.79
C TYR A 261 -21.75 -31.12 9.33
N GLY A 262 -22.01 -29.99 9.99
CA GLY A 262 -22.14 -29.93 11.45
C GLY A 262 -20.87 -29.50 12.18
N LYS A 263 -20.98 -29.35 13.51
CA LYS A 263 -19.93 -28.78 14.37
C LYS A 263 -18.68 -29.64 14.45
N LYS A 264 -18.84 -30.95 14.57
CA LYS A 264 -17.70 -31.87 14.70
C LYS A 264 -16.83 -31.85 13.47
N GLU A 265 -17.43 -31.94 12.30
CA GLU A 265 -16.76 -31.96 11.02
C GLU A 265 -16.09 -30.60 10.72
N LEU A 266 -16.70 -29.47 11.12
CA LEU A 266 -16.06 -28.17 11.01
C LEU A 266 -14.82 -28.07 11.91
N LYS A 267 -14.89 -28.54 13.15
CA LYS A 267 -13.72 -28.60 14.03
C LYS A 267 -12.61 -29.48 13.46
N GLU A 268 -12.95 -30.62 12.86
CA GLU A 268 -12.02 -31.55 12.24
C GLU A 268 -11.28 -30.94 11.02
N THR A 269 -11.78 -29.86 10.40
CA THR A 269 -11.05 -29.17 9.33
C THR A 269 -9.72 -28.61 9.78
N ILE A 270 -9.59 -28.24 11.06
CA ILE A 270 -8.33 -27.79 11.67
C ILE A 270 -7.34 -28.95 11.80
N THR A 271 -7.80 -30.11 12.28
CA THR A 271 -6.97 -31.30 12.43
C THR A 271 -6.53 -31.84 11.05
N ASN A 272 -7.37 -31.70 10.05
CA ASN A 272 -7.12 -32.15 8.67
C ASN A 272 -6.47 -31.07 7.79
N ALA A 273 -6.14 -29.90 8.37
CA ALA A 273 -5.43 -28.86 7.63
C ALA A 273 -4.07 -29.36 7.17
N ILE A 274 -3.70 -28.99 5.97
CA ILE A 274 -2.40 -29.36 5.39
C ILE A 274 -1.38 -28.24 5.60
N PRO A 275 -0.11 -28.55 5.90
CA PRO A 275 0.93 -27.53 5.92
C PRO A 275 1.02 -26.85 4.55
N CYS A 276 1.37 -25.57 4.56
CA CYS A 276 1.67 -24.88 3.32
C CYS A 276 2.67 -25.71 2.48
N PRO A 277 2.51 -25.80 1.16
CA PRO A 277 3.43 -26.57 0.30
C PRO A 277 4.88 -26.22 0.57
N ILE A 278 5.77 -27.23 0.40
CA ILE A 278 7.21 -27.06 0.64
C ILE A 278 7.71 -25.84 -0.13
N GLU A 279 8.35 -24.94 0.57
CA GLU A 279 8.87 -23.70 0.00
C GLU A 279 9.78 -24.01 -1.21
N ASN A 280 9.56 -23.32 -2.32
CA ASN A 280 10.31 -23.46 -3.58
C ASN A 280 10.15 -24.78 -4.35
N VAL A 281 9.16 -25.62 -4.02
CA VAL A 281 8.79 -26.80 -4.82
C VAL A 281 7.39 -26.62 -5.39
N LEU A 282 7.30 -26.41 -6.71
CA LEU A 282 6.03 -26.28 -7.42
C LEU A 282 5.76 -27.55 -8.26
N ARG A 283 4.56 -28.09 -8.16
CA ARG A 283 4.05 -29.11 -9.08
C ARG A 283 3.28 -28.43 -10.20
N VAL A 284 3.16 -29.09 -11.35
CA VAL A 284 2.32 -28.59 -12.46
C VAL A 284 0.88 -28.35 -11.99
N SER A 285 0.37 -29.22 -11.12
CA SER A 285 -0.95 -29.06 -10.49
C SER A 285 -1.12 -27.76 -9.71
N ASP A 286 -0.04 -27.23 -9.13
CA ASP A 286 -0.07 -26.02 -8.33
C ASP A 286 -0.13 -24.75 -9.19
N MET A 287 0.12 -24.90 -10.51
CA MET A 287 0.16 -23.82 -11.52
C MET A 287 -0.99 -23.90 -12.52
N HIS A 288 -1.96 -24.81 -12.33
CA HIS A 288 -3.05 -24.99 -13.31
C HIS A 288 -3.82 -23.71 -13.60
N LYS A 289 -4.11 -22.92 -12.56
CA LYS A 289 -4.86 -21.67 -12.67
C LYS A 289 -4.09 -20.61 -13.46
N GLU A 290 -2.80 -20.50 -13.18
CA GLU A 290 -1.87 -19.60 -13.89
C GLU A 290 -1.68 -20.04 -15.36
N LEU A 291 -1.61 -21.34 -15.61
CA LEU A 291 -1.52 -21.88 -16.96
C LEU A 291 -2.81 -21.66 -17.76
N ASP A 292 -3.97 -21.89 -17.14
CA ASP A 292 -5.26 -21.61 -17.77
C ASP A 292 -5.43 -20.13 -18.10
N ASP A 293 -5.04 -19.24 -17.17
CA ASP A 293 -5.06 -17.79 -17.40
C ASP A 293 -4.10 -17.39 -18.52
N PHE A 294 -2.89 -17.97 -18.53
CA PHE A 294 -1.91 -17.77 -19.60
C PHE A 294 -2.44 -18.22 -20.97
N TYR A 295 -3.06 -19.39 -21.07
CA TYR A 295 -3.60 -19.88 -22.34
C TYR A 295 -4.82 -19.09 -22.84
N LYS A 296 -5.61 -18.51 -21.91
CA LYS A 296 -6.79 -17.70 -22.26
C LYS A 296 -6.45 -16.25 -22.58
N ASN A 297 -5.56 -15.65 -21.81
CA ASN A 297 -5.33 -14.21 -21.81
C ASN A 297 -3.92 -13.80 -22.27
N GLY A 298 -3.05 -14.79 -22.56
CA GLY A 298 -1.65 -14.53 -22.90
C GLY A 298 -0.78 -14.19 -21.69
N VAL A 299 0.41 -13.68 -21.94
CA VAL A 299 1.37 -13.30 -20.90
C VAL A 299 0.88 -12.03 -20.19
N LYS A 300 0.85 -12.05 -18.86
CA LYS A 300 0.50 -10.85 -18.08
C LYS A 300 1.51 -9.72 -18.33
N ASN A 301 1.01 -8.51 -18.46
CA ASN A 301 1.85 -7.31 -18.47
C ASN A 301 2.54 -7.15 -17.12
N GLY A 302 3.75 -6.60 -17.13
CA GLY A 302 4.46 -6.23 -15.91
C GLY A 302 3.83 -5.04 -15.19
N TYR A 303 4.29 -4.79 -13.99
CA TYR A 303 3.88 -3.62 -13.20
C TYR A 303 4.47 -2.34 -13.78
N ARG A 304 3.61 -1.34 -13.95
CA ARG A 304 3.91 -0.02 -14.53
C ARG A 304 4.16 1.00 -13.44
N ILE A 305 4.87 2.08 -13.76
CA ILE A 305 5.10 3.20 -12.83
C ILE A 305 4.23 4.44 -13.13
N GLY A 306 3.42 4.40 -14.19
CA GLY A 306 2.57 5.52 -14.60
C GLY A 306 3.30 6.59 -15.40
N LEU A 307 4.47 6.29 -15.95
CA LEU A 307 5.24 7.12 -16.86
C LEU A 307 5.22 6.46 -18.24
N ASP A 308 4.22 6.83 -19.05
CA ASP A 308 3.81 6.06 -20.24
C ASP A 308 4.97 5.72 -21.18
N GLU A 309 5.87 6.65 -21.47
CA GLU A 309 6.99 6.42 -22.37
C GLU A 309 7.96 5.38 -21.80
N PHE A 310 8.18 5.39 -20.48
CA PHE A 310 8.99 4.36 -19.82
C PHE A 310 8.24 3.04 -19.74
N ASP A 311 6.96 3.07 -19.37
CA ASP A 311 6.12 1.87 -19.25
C ASP A 311 5.93 1.14 -20.60
N ASN A 312 6.11 1.82 -21.72
CA ASN A 312 6.09 1.21 -23.05
C ASN A 312 7.38 0.46 -23.39
N ILE A 313 8.50 0.82 -22.76
CA ILE A 313 9.80 0.17 -23.01
C ILE A 313 10.26 -0.73 -21.86
N PHE A 314 9.65 -0.61 -20.67
CA PHE A 314 10.01 -1.41 -19.51
C PHE A 314 8.89 -1.51 -18.47
N THR A 315 8.63 -2.72 -18.05
CA THR A 315 7.82 -3.07 -16.88
C THR A 315 8.52 -4.17 -16.09
N THR A 316 8.05 -4.53 -14.90
CA THR A 316 8.67 -5.59 -14.09
C THR A 316 7.65 -6.48 -13.43
N TYR A 317 8.08 -7.68 -13.01
CA TYR A 317 7.37 -8.53 -12.05
C TYR A 317 7.97 -8.37 -10.65
N THR A 318 7.23 -8.78 -9.63
CA THR A 318 7.83 -9.07 -8.32
C THR A 318 8.78 -10.27 -8.39
N LYS A 319 9.53 -10.55 -7.32
CA LYS A 319 10.53 -11.62 -7.24
C LYS A 319 11.74 -11.40 -8.16
N GLN A 320 12.00 -10.15 -8.52
CA GLN A 320 13.11 -9.75 -9.38
C GLN A 320 13.82 -8.53 -8.80
N PHE A 321 15.03 -8.27 -9.28
CA PHE A 321 15.71 -7.02 -8.95
C PHE A 321 16.08 -6.24 -10.22
N ILE A 322 16.22 -4.94 -10.06
CA ILE A 322 16.54 -3.98 -11.11
C ILE A 322 17.83 -3.29 -10.72
N VAL A 323 18.81 -3.30 -11.60
CA VAL A 323 20.04 -2.51 -11.42
C VAL A 323 19.88 -1.18 -12.14
N VAL A 324 20.05 -0.07 -11.41
CA VAL A 324 20.04 1.27 -11.96
C VAL A 324 21.45 1.82 -11.93
N THR A 325 22.00 2.18 -13.10
CA THR A 325 23.35 2.71 -13.23
C THR A 325 23.39 4.05 -13.98
N GLY A 326 24.53 4.72 -13.95
CA GLY A 326 24.77 6.03 -14.59
C GLY A 326 25.85 6.79 -13.83
N PHE A 327 26.40 7.82 -14.43
CA PHE A 327 27.43 8.64 -13.79
C PHE A 327 26.94 9.33 -12.50
N PRO A 328 27.84 9.73 -11.60
CA PRO A 328 27.47 10.62 -10.49
C PRO A 328 26.70 11.83 -11.01
N SER A 329 25.72 12.29 -10.26
CA SER A 329 24.86 13.45 -10.59
C SER A 329 24.00 13.30 -11.86
N SER A 330 23.88 12.09 -12.44
CA SER A 330 23.02 11.86 -13.61
C SER A 330 21.51 11.75 -13.29
N GLY A 331 21.12 11.83 -12.01
CA GLY A 331 19.71 11.77 -11.60
C GLY A 331 19.22 10.35 -11.25
N LYS A 332 20.10 9.35 -11.05
CA LYS A 332 19.70 7.97 -10.71
C LYS A 332 18.72 7.88 -9.52
N SER A 333 19.12 8.45 -8.38
CA SER A 333 18.29 8.39 -7.15
C SER A 333 16.97 9.13 -7.36
N ASP A 334 16.95 10.24 -8.08
CA ASP A 334 15.71 10.95 -8.42
C ASP A 334 14.79 10.12 -9.35
N PHE A 335 15.37 9.34 -10.29
CA PHE A 335 14.59 8.44 -11.14
C PHE A 335 14.08 7.22 -10.35
N VAL A 336 14.89 6.68 -9.44
CA VAL A 336 14.45 5.62 -8.51
C VAL A 336 13.29 6.10 -7.63
N ASP A 337 13.35 7.33 -7.12
CA ASP A 337 12.23 7.95 -6.39
C ASP A 337 10.98 8.07 -7.28
N GLN A 338 11.15 8.44 -8.56
CA GLN A 338 10.05 8.46 -9.53
C GLN A 338 9.43 7.07 -9.71
N MET A 339 10.26 6.02 -9.85
CA MET A 339 9.80 4.63 -9.98
C MET A 339 9.04 4.17 -8.74
N THR A 340 9.57 4.40 -7.56
CA THR A 340 8.96 3.93 -6.30
C THR A 340 7.66 4.64 -5.97
N ILE A 341 7.58 5.96 -6.23
CA ILE A 341 6.33 6.71 -6.13
C ILE A 341 5.33 6.18 -7.16
N GLY A 342 5.75 5.93 -8.40
CA GLY A 342 4.91 5.33 -9.43
C GLY A 342 4.34 3.98 -9.01
N TYR A 343 5.16 3.04 -8.54
CA TYR A 343 4.68 1.76 -8.01
C TYR A 343 3.72 1.94 -6.83
N ASN A 344 3.97 2.90 -5.96
CA ASN A 344 3.08 3.18 -4.84
C ASN A 344 1.72 3.70 -5.32
N LEU A 345 1.70 4.70 -6.19
CA LEU A 345 0.47 5.32 -6.67
C LEU A 345 -0.38 4.37 -7.55
N MET A 346 0.28 3.60 -8.42
CA MET A 346 -0.40 2.69 -9.36
C MET A 346 -0.86 1.39 -8.69
N HIS A 347 -0.08 0.87 -7.74
CA HIS A 347 -0.28 -0.48 -7.19
C HIS A 347 -0.37 -0.53 -5.66
N GLY A 348 -0.24 0.61 -4.97
CA GLY A 348 -0.26 0.68 -3.50
C GLY A 348 1.00 0.08 -2.84
N TRP A 349 2.09 -0.14 -3.60
CA TRP A 349 3.31 -0.73 -3.05
C TRP A 349 4.00 0.21 -2.08
N LYS A 350 4.38 -0.32 -0.94
CA LYS A 350 5.20 0.38 0.04
C LYS A 350 6.67 0.10 -0.24
N THR A 351 7.51 1.09 0.00
CA THR A 351 8.95 1.05 -0.29
C THR A 351 9.78 1.25 0.97
N ALA A 352 10.87 0.47 1.11
CA ALA A 352 11.92 0.75 2.06
C ALA A 352 13.20 1.18 1.35
N TYR A 353 13.90 2.16 1.91
CA TYR A 353 15.18 2.66 1.42
C TYR A 353 16.30 2.33 2.40
N ALA A 354 17.34 1.71 1.89
CA ALA A 354 18.66 1.59 2.52
C ALA A 354 19.64 2.47 1.74
N SER A 355 19.63 3.78 2.00
CA SER A 355 20.43 4.75 1.28
C SER A 355 21.42 5.45 2.18
N THR A 356 22.69 5.49 1.73
CA THR A 356 23.77 6.26 2.38
C THR A 356 24.00 7.61 1.71
N GLU A 357 23.41 7.86 0.54
CA GLU A 357 23.59 9.09 -0.22
C GLU A 357 22.47 10.10 0.04
N ASN A 358 21.27 9.63 0.35
CA ASN A 358 20.12 10.47 0.69
C ASN A 358 20.10 10.78 2.21
N PHE A 359 21.16 11.42 2.71
CA PHE A 359 21.31 11.81 4.11
C PHE A 359 21.53 13.33 4.21
N PRO A 360 20.93 14.04 5.20
CA PRO A 360 19.97 13.55 6.21
C PRO A 360 18.62 13.11 5.61
N GLN A 361 17.98 12.10 6.25
CA GLN A 361 16.77 11.48 5.73
C GLN A 361 15.62 12.46 5.49
N TYR A 362 15.50 13.53 6.28
CA TYR A 362 14.46 14.54 6.09
C TYR A 362 14.53 15.24 4.72
N LEU A 363 15.74 15.38 4.13
CA LEU A 363 15.89 15.91 2.77
C LEU A 363 15.35 14.93 1.71
N HIS A 364 15.49 13.64 1.96
CA HIS A 364 14.90 12.62 1.07
C HIS A 364 13.38 12.62 1.20
N VAL A 365 12.86 12.69 2.43
CA VAL A 365 11.41 12.85 2.66
C VAL A 365 10.87 14.07 1.92
N ASP A 366 11.54 15.21 2.02
CA ASP A 366 11.15 16.44 1.31
C ASP A 366 11.11 16.25 -0.21
N LYS A 367 12.10 15.57 -0.80
CA LYS A 367 12.10 15.23 -2.24
C LYS A 367 10.88 14.38 -2.63
N LEU A 368 10.57 13.33 -1.87
CA LEU A 368 9.40 12.47 -2.14
C LEU A 368 8.09 13.26 -2.02
N VAL A 369 7.98 14.09 -0.98
CA VAL A 369 6.77 14.90 -0.78
C VAL A 369 6.60 15.92 -1.91
N ARG A 370 7.66 16.62 -2.32
CA ARG A 370 7.60 17.57 -3.44
C ARG A 370 7.21 16.93 -4.76
N LYS A 371 7.72 15.72 -5.05
CA LYS A 371 7.29 14.95 -6.23
C LYS A 371 5.79 14.67 -6.21
N ILE A 372 5.22 14.29 -5.06
CA ILE A 372 3.78 14.02 -4.94
C ILE A 372 2.97 15.31 -4.93
N TYR A 373 3.44 16.34 -4.27
CA TYR A 373 2.77 17.64 -4.14
C TYR A 373 2.70 18.42 -5.45
N GLY A 374 3.80 18.40 -6.25
CA GLY A 374 3.91 19.00 -7.56
C GLY A 374 4.73 20.28 -7.61
N GLU A 375 5.07 20.88 -6.50
CA GLU A 375 5.78 22.18 -6.43
C GLU A 375 6.76 22.22 -5.25
N THR A 376 7.68 23.19 -5.24
CA THR A 376 8.47 23.54 -4.04
C THR A 376 7.65 24.51 -3.18
N PRO A 377 7.19 24.10 -2.00
CA PRO A 377 6.35 24.96 -1.16
C PRO A 377 7.17 26.04 -0.48
N ASN A 378 6.56 27.19 -0.22
CA ASN A 378 7.04 28.13 0.80
C ASN A 378 6.60 27.65 2.20
N TYR A 379 7.11 28.29 3.27
CA TYR A 379 6.81 27.88 4.66
C TYR A 379 5.30 27.87 4.98
N LYS A 380 4.51 28.81 4.45
CA LYS A 380 3.05 28.83 4.67
C LYS A 380 2.35 27.65 3.99
N GLU A 381 2.80 27.30 2.81
CA GLU A 381 2.26 26.17 2.05
C GLU A 381 2.57 24.83 2.70
N THR A 382 3.69 24.71 3.45
CA THR A 382 3.97 23.50 4.23
C THR A 382 2.98 23.30 5.40
N GLN A 383 2.26 24.32 5.82
CA GLN A 383 1.17 24.22 6.79
C GLN A 383 -0.18 23.91 6.14
N SER A 384 -0.25 23.83 4.81
CA SER A 384 -1.48 23.54 4.08
C SER A 384 -1.91 22.08 4.26
N TYR A 385 -3.21 21.84 4.27
CA TYR A 385 -3.77 20.48 4.30
C TYR A 385 -3.25 19.63 3.13
N LYS A 386 -3.11 20.22 1.94
CA LYS A 386 -2.59 19.53 0.75
C LYS A 386 -1.16 19.00 0.99
N TRP A 387 -0.27 19.83 1.56
CA TRP A 387 1.10 19.43 1.88
C TRP A 387 1.15 18.35 2.97
N GLN A 388 0.44 18.59 4.07
CA GLN A 388 0.40 17.67 5.20
C GLN A 388 -0.14 16.30 4.80
N ARG A 389 -1.14 16.25 3.92
CA ARG A 389 -1.63 15.00 3.35
C ARG A 389 -0.57 14.27 2.53
N CYS A 390 0.22 14.99 1.72
CA CYS A 390 1.34 14.39 0.99
C CYS A 390 2.41 13.84 1.94
N LEU A 391 2.69 14.56 3.02
CA LEU A 391 3.62 14.12 4.06
C LEU A 391 3.11 12.85 4.78
N GLU A 392 1.83 12.82 5.15
CA GLU A 392 1.19 11.62 5.71
C GLU A 392 1.23 10.43 4.74
N HIS A 393 1.01 10.69 3.46
CA HIS A 393 1.11 9.65 2.43
C HIS A 393 2.52 9.06 2.36
N VAL A 394 3.56 9.90 2.39
CA VAL A 394 4.95 9.46 2.43
C VAL A 394 5.23 8.70 3.73
N ASN A 395 4.83 9.22 4.89
CA ASN A 395 5.00 8.57 6.19
C ASN A 395 4.39 7.15 6.23
N LYS A 396 3.25 6.96 5.60
CA LYS A 396 2.54 5.67 5.57
C LYS A 396 3.19 4.65 4.63
N ASN A 397 3.83 5.10 3.56
CA ASN A 397 4.19 4.23 2.43
C ASN A 397 5.70 4.09 2.21
N PHE A 398 6.54 4.94 2.82
CA PHE A 398 7.97 4.95 2.60
C PHE A 398 8.72 4.86 3.93
N PHE A 399 9.67 3.92 4.02
CA PHE A 399 10.42 3.60 5.22
C PHE A 399 11.90 3.79 4.96
N PHE A 400 12.62 4.31 5.94
CA PHE A 400 14.05 4.59 5.83
C PHE A 400 14.80 3.71 6.82
N ILE A 401 15.65 2.82 6.29
CA ILE A 401 16.51 1.97 7.11
C ILE A 401 17.73 2.78 7.50
N ASP A 402 17.94 2.96 8.79
CA ASP A 402 19.07 3.68 9.34
C ASP A 402 19.94 2.74 10.20
N TYR A 403 21.26 2.85 10.02
CA TYR A 403 22.23 2.11 10.80
C TYR A 403 23.38 3.02 11.24
N GLU A 404 23.53 3.22 12.55
CA GLU A 404 24.60 4.00 13.15
C GLU A 404 26.00 3.45 12.82
N ASP A 405 26.14 2.11 12.74
CA ASP A 405 27.42 1.40 12.51
C ASP A 405 27.73 1.11 11.03
N GLY A 406 27.03 1.77 10.11
CA GLY A 406 27.15 1.55 8.67
C GLY A 406 26.32 0.39 8.14
N PHE A 407 26.10 0.42 6.84
CA PHE A 407 25.22 -0.52 6.16
C PHE A 407 25.92 -1.85 5.85
N ASP A 408 25.38 -2.92 6.41
CA ASP A 408 25.72 -4.31 6.12
C ASP A 408 24.58 -4.95 5.34
N LEU A 409 24.89 -5.70 4.26
CA LEU A 409 23.86 -6.25 3.37
C LEU A 409 22.92 -7.20 4.13
N ASP A 410 23.46 -8.13 4.93
CA ASP A 410 22.63 -9.12 5.63
C ASP A 410 21.71 -8.46 6.65
N LYS A 411 22.19 -7.41 7.33
CA LYS A 411 21.37 -6.60 8.24
C LYS A 411 20.27 -5.84 7.47
N VAL A 412 20.60 -5.26 6.30
CA VAL A 412 19.63 -4.58 5.45
C VAL A 412 18.54 -5.55 4.97
N LEU A 413 18.93 -6.73 4.47
CA LEU A 413 18.00 -7.74 4.00
C LEU A 413 17.12 -8.29 5.15
N LYS A 414 17.70 -8.52 6.33
CA LYS A 414 16.95 -8.93 7.53
C LYS A 414 15.95 -7.86 7.95
N LYS A 415 16.32 -6.58 7.95
CA LYS A 415 15.41 -5.48 8.24
C LYS A 415 14.35 -5.33 7.14
N GLY A 416 14.72 -5.55 5.89
CA GLY A 416 13.79 -5.63 4.76
C GLY A 416 12.75 -6.73 4.96
N GLU A 417 13.16 -7.94 5.38
CA GLU A 417 12.23 -9.04 5.69
C GLU A 417 11.28 -8.69 6.85
N GLU A 418 11.77 -8.04 7.90
CA GLU A 418 10.95 -7.53 8.99
C GLU A 418 9.90 -6.51 8.48
N LEU A 419 10.32 -5.58 7.60
CA LEU A 419 9.42 -4.61 6.99
C LEU A 419 8.41 -5.25 6.02
N VAL A 420 8.78 -6.33 5.32
CA VAL A 420 7.82 -7.14 4.55
C VAL A 420 6.76 -7.72 5.47
N LYS A 421 7.17 -8.36 6.56
CA LYS A 421 6.27 -9.03 7.51
C LYS A 421 5.35 -8.02 8.22
N ARG A 422 5.92 -6.96 8.77
CA ARG A 422 5.19 -5.97 9.58
C ARG A 422 4.46 -4.93 8.74
N MET A 423 5.16 -4.29 7.80
CA MET A 423 4.64 -3.14 7.04
C MET A 423 4.10 -3.50 5.66
N GLY A 424 4.41 -4.71 5.17
CA GLY A 424 3.95 -5.16 3.86
C GLY A 424 4.65 -4.50 2.69
N ILE A 425 5.92 -4.09 2.82
CA ILE A 425 6.65 -3.49 1.70
C ILE A 425 6.71 -4.44 0.51
N ARG A 426 6.72 -3.88 -0.69
CA ARG A 426 6.87 -4.58 -1.98
C ARG A 426 8.11 -4.14 -2.75
N CYS A 427 8.77 -3.08 -2.31
CA CYS A 427 10.00 -2.58 -2.91
C CYS A 427 11.06 -2.31 -1.84
N LEU A 428 12.29 -2.76 -2.08
CA LEU A 428 13.48 -2.42 -1.31
C LEU A 428 14.46 -1.70 -2.23
N VAL A 429 14.90 -0.49 -1.85
CA VAL A 429 15.93 0.26 -2.57
C VAL A 429 17.23 0.18 -1.80
N ILE A 430 18.31 -0.18 -2.49
CA ILE A 430 19.69 -0.15 -1.97
C ILE A 430 20.47 0.87 -2.79
N ASP A 431 20.90 1.98 -2.16
CA ASP A 431 21.54 3.11 -2.82
C ASP A 431 22.74 3.66 -2.02
N PRO A 432 23.97 3.42 -2.48
CA PRO A 432 24.38 2.57 -3.59
C PRO A 432 24.97 1.21 -3.15
N TYR A 433 25.08 0.28 -4.09
CA TYR A 433 25.71 -1.04 -3.93
C TYR A 433 27.08 -1.03 -3.25
N ASN A 434 27.95 -0.10 -3.65
CA ASN A 434 29.33 -0.04 -3.15
C ASN A 434 29.47 0.49 -1.71
N LYS A 435 28.41 1.01 -1.13
CA LYS A 435 28.34 1.50 0.26
C LYS A 435 27.67 0.52 1.21
N VAL A 436 26.67 -0.23 0.73
CA VAL A 436 26.01 -1.30 1.47
C VAL A 436 26.80 -2.59 1.21
N ARG A 437 27.70 -2.98 2.11
CA ARG A 437 28.66 -4.05 1.87
C ARG A 437 28.22 -5.37 2.50
N ASP A 438 28.55 -6.46 1.84
CA ASP A 438 28.52 -7.80 2.44
C ASP A 438 29.83 -8.01 3.23
N LYS A 439 29.78 -7.81 4.54
CA LYS A 439 30.98 -7.82 5.41
C LYS A 439 31.60 -9.21 5.54
N ASP A 440 30.82 -10.26 5.43
CA ASP A 440 31.27 -11.65 5.58
C ASP A 440 32.11 -12.11 4.38
N ASN A 441 31.95 -11.46 3.23
CA ASN A 441 32.57 -11.85 1.96
C ASN A 441 33.58 -10.83 1.41
N LEU A 442 34.08 -9.91 2.24
CA LEU A 442 35.03 -8.86 1.80
C LEU A 442 36.35 -9.37 1.23
N ASN A 443 36.78 -10.60 1.60
CA ASN A 443 38.01 -11.23 1.14
C ASN A 443 37.86 -12.02 -0.16
N ALA A 444 36.65 -12.15 -0.70
CA ALA A 444 36.40 -12.82 -1.98
C ALA A 444 36.97 -12.01 -3.16
N SER A 445 37.22 -12.68 -4.29
CA SER A 445 37.50 -11.97 -5.53
C SER A 445 36.33 -11.03 -5.88
N ILE A 446 36.57 -10.01 -6.67
CA ILE A 446 35.52 -9.04 -6.99
C ILE A 446 34.32 -9.69 -7.69
N ASN A 447 34.57 -10.69 -8.51
CA ASN A 447 33.54 -11.43 -9.22
C ASN A 447 32.75 -12.34 -8.27
N ASP A 448 33.45 -13.10 -7.42
CA ASP A 448 32.80 -13.95 -6.41
C ASP A 448 31.98 -13.11 -5.43
N TYR A 449 32.55 -11.98 -4.96
CA TYR A 449 31.84 -11.03 -4.12
C TYR A 449 30.55 -10.53 -4.77
N THR A 450 30.62 -10.10 -6.03
CA THR A 450 29.45 -9.60 -6.77
C THR A 450 28.41 -10.70 -6.96
N ASN A 451 28.84 -11.91 -7.30
CA ASN A 451 27.97 -13.08 -7.45
C ASN A 451 27.22 -13.38 -6.14
N ILE A 452 27.93 -13.47 -5.02
CA ILE A 452 27.33 -13.74 -3.70
C ILE A 452 26.33 -12.63 -3.35
N TYR A 453 26.73 -11.38 -3.54
CA TYR A 453 25.90 -10.22 -3.24
C TYR A 453 24.58 -10.23 -4.04
N LEU A 454 24.65 -10.39 -5.35
CA LEU A 454 23.49 -10.40 -6.23
C LEU A 454 22.58 -11.62 -5.97
N ASN A 455 23.17 -12.79 -5.64
CA ASN A 455 22.41 -13.97 -5.24
C ASN A 455 21.63 -13.75 -3.93
N LYS A 456 22.22 -13.08 -2.93
CA LYS A 456 21.51 -12.73 -1.69
C LYS A 456 20.29 -11.84 -1.98
N ILE A 457 20.42 -10.86 -2.88
CA ILE A 457 19.31 -9.99 -3.29
C ILE A 457 18.25 -10.77 -4.07
N ASP A 458 18.65 -11.60 -5.02
CA ASP A 458 17.71 -12.41 -5.83
C ASP A 458 16.89 -13.36 -4.95
N ASN A 459 17.56 -14.03 -4.01
CA ASN A 459 16.92 -14.90 -3.02
C ASN A 459 15.95 -14.13 -2.13
N PHE A 460 16.35 -12.94 -1.66
CA PHE A 460 15.49 -12.07 -0.87
C PHE A 460 14.22 -11.67 -1.65
N CYS A 461 14.37 -11.27 -2.92
CA CYS A 461 13.24 -10.91 -3.76
C CYS A 461 12.27 -12.07 -3.98
N LYS A 462 12.80 -13.27 -4.27
CA LYS A 462 12.01 -14.49 -4.50
C LYS A 462 11.27 -14.95 -3.26
N LYS A 463 11.98 -14.98 -2.12
CA LYS A 463 11.44 -15.42 -0.83
C LYS A 463 10.29 -14.51 -0.35
N ASN A 464 10.44 -13.19 -0.51
CA ASN A 464 9.54 -12.21 0.09
C ASN A 464 8.52 -11.65 -0.91
N ASP A 465 8.54 -12.09 -2.17
CA ASP A 465 7.67 -11.59 -3.25
C ASP A 465 7.71 -10.07 -3.38
N VAL A 466 8.92 -9.53 -3.49
CA VAL A 466 9.21 -8.09 -3.63
C VAL A 466 10.07 -7.81 -4.84
N ILE A 467 10.21 -6.53 -5.20
CA ILE A 467 11.30 -6.08 -6.06
C ILE A 467 12.41 -5.46 -5.22
N CYS A 468 13.65 -5.57 -5.69
CA CYS A 468 14.76 -4.78 -5.16
C CYS A 468 15.29 -3.86 -6.28
N ILE A 469 15.48 -2.58 -5.98
CA ILE A 469 16.16 -1.63 -6.88
C ILE A 469 17.55 -1.38 -6.31
N LEU A 470 18.57 -1.79 -7.06
CA LEU A 470 19.96 -1.67 -6.68
C LEU A 470 20.63 -0.57 -7.49
N VAL A 471 21.01 0.51 -6.86
CA VAL A 471 21.76 1.59 -7.51
C VAL A 471 23.26 1.25 -7.49
N ALA A 472 23.88 1.22 -8.67
CA ALA A 472 25.28 0.88 -8.82
C ALA A 472 26.01 1.96 -9.65
N HIS A 473 27.12 2.45 -9.11
CA HIS A 473 27.93 3.43 -9.82
C HIS A 473 28.89 2.76 -10.80
N PRO A 474 29.05 3.31 -12.02
CA PRO A 474 30.10 2.86 -12.92
C PRO A 474 31.49 3.17 -12.34
N THR A 475 32.50 2.48 -12.81
CA THR A 475 33.89 2.76 -12.55
C THR A 475 34.30 4.11 -13.20
N LYS A 476 35.51 4.30 -13.61
CA LYS A 476 35.91 5.55 -14.24
C LYS A 476 35.18 5.76 -15.57
N PRO A 477 34.80 7.03 -15.89
CA PRO A 477 34.27 7.37 -17.20
C PRO A 477 35.28 6.97 -18.29
N GLN A 478 34.80 6.32 -19.33
CA GLN A 478 35.57 6.06 -20.54
C GLN A 478 35.22 7.15 -21.57
N SER A 479 36.20 7.64 -22.28
CA SER A 479 36.01 8.59 -23.37
C SER A 479 36.52 8.00 -24.68
N ASP A 480 35.75 8.14 -25.73
CA ASP A 480 36.17 7.90 -27.10
C ASP A 480 36.11 9.21 -27.89
N ASN A 481 37.22 9.58 -28.51
CA ASN A 481 37.35 10.84 -29.28
C ASN A 481 36.88 12.10 -28.51
N GLY A 482 37.11 12.15 -27.19
CA GLY A 482 36.74 13.28 -26.33
C GLY A 482 35.27 13.30 -25.89
N LYS A 483 34.42 12.39 -26.36
CA LYS A 483 33.06 12.21 -25.87
C LYS A 483 33.00 11.14 -24.79
N LEU A 484 32.29 11.41 -23.69
CA LEU A 484 32.03 10.46 -22.65
C LEU A 484 31.15 9.33 -23.21
N MET A 485 31.61 8.09 -23.10
CA MET A 485 30.80 6.91 -23.47
C MET A 485 29.71 6.67 -22.45
N GLU A 486 28.51 6.34 -22.92
CA GLU A 486 27.40 5.93 -22.04
C GLU A 486 27.83 4.71 -21.21
N PRO A 487 27.57 4.71 -19.89
CA PRO A 487 27.84 3.54 -19.06
C PRO A 487 26.98 2.34 -19.49
N THR A 488 27.58 1.16 -19.39
CA THR A 488 26.90 -0.11 -19.56
C THR A 488 27.02 -0.92 -18.27
N PHE A 489 26.43 -2.12 -18.20
CA PHE A 489 26.69 -3.01 -17.09
C PHE A 489 28.17 -3.31 -16.87
N TYR A 490 28.94 -3.44 -17.96
CA TYR A 490 30.38 -3.71 -17.91
C TYR A 490 31.16 -2.52 -17.31
N SER A 491 30.57 -1.34 -17.27
CA SER A 491 31.17 -0.16 -16.64
C SER A 491 31.08 -0.20 -15.10
N VAL A 492 30.19 -1.00 -14.53
CA VAL A 492 30.07 -1.19 -13.08
C VAL A 492 31.22 -2.09 -12.59
N LYS A 493 31.73 -1.86 -11.38
CA LYS A 493 32.77 -2.70 -10.78
C LYS A 493 32.22 -4.12 -10.53
N GLY A 494 32.79 -5.14 -11.14
CA GLY A 494 32.21 -6.49 -11.23
C GLY A 494 31.22 -6.65 -12.39
N GLY A 495 31.37 -5.84 -13.44
CA GLY A 495 30.38 -5.63 -14.50
C GLY A 495 29.92 -6.84 -15.28
N GLY A 496 30.77 -7.86 -15.51
CA GLY A 496 30.36 -9.13 -16.12
C GLY A 496 29.25 -9.81 -15.34
N GLU A 497 29.42 -9.90 -14.01
CA GLU A 497 28.46 -10.53 -13.10
C GLU A 497 27.14 -9.75 -13.04
N PHE A 498 27.21 -8.41 -13.10
CA PHE A 498 26.00 -7.58 -13.19
C PHE A 498 25.20 -7.89 -14.47
N TYR A 499 25.90 -8.05 -15.61
CA TYR A 499 25.23 -8.38 -16.84
C TYR A 499 24.61 -9.79 -16.80
N ASP A 500 25.33 -10.77 -16.29
CA ASP A 500 24.90 -12.17 -16.31
C ASP A 500 23.74 -12.41 -15.34
N MET A 501 23.86 -11.93 -14.13
CA MET A 501 22.92 -12.25 -13.03
C MET A 501 21.71 -11.35 -12.95
N SER A 502 21.82 -10.06 -13.34
CA SER A 502 20.69 -9.15 -13.20
C SER A 502 19.60 -9.45 -14.22
N PRO A 503 18.34 -9.65 -13.77
CA PRO A 503 17.24 -9.80 -14.70
C PRO A 503 16.97 -8.51 -15.48
N HIS A 504 17.17 -7.34 -14.84
CA HIS A 504 16.88 -6.05 -15.43
C HIS A 504 17.98 -5.03 -15.15
N GLY A 505 18.19 -4.13 -16.10
CA GLY A 505 19.13 -3.01 -15.97
C GLY A 505 18.66 -1.76 -16.67
N ILE A 506 18.81 -0.64 -16.00
CA ILE A 506 18.42 0.68 -16.45
C ILE A 506 19.61 1.61 -16.34
N LEU A 507 19.88 2.36 -17.41
CA LEU A 507 20.80 3.48 -17.41
C LEU A 507 20.02 4.78 -17.27
N VAL A 508 20.48 5.64 -16.36
CA VAL A 508 20.04 7.04 -16.26
C VAL A 508 21.24 7.92 -16.64
N HIS A 509 21.12 8.63 -17.74
CA HIS A 509 22.19 9.47 -18.28
C HIS A 509 21.68 10.89 -18.53
N ARG A 510 22.32 11.87 -17.89
CA ARG A 510 21.98 13.29 -18.05
C ARG A 510 22.86 13.94 -19.09
N ASP A 511 22.21 14.56 -20.06
CA ASP A 511 22.86 15.48 -20.99
C ASP A 511 22.72 16.90 -20.42
N TYR A 512 23.85 17.49 -20.06
CA TYR A 512 23.89 18.85 -19.48
C TYR A 512 23.82 19.95 -20.53
N GLU A 513 24.16 19.65 -21.78
CA GLU A 513 24.11 20.61 -22.88
C GLU A 513 22.67 20.78 -23.36
N GLU A 514 21.96 19.67 -23.52
CA GLU A 514 20.57 19.66 -23.92
C GLU A 514 19.59 19.84 -22.74
N GLY A 515 20.04 19.73 -21.50
CA GLY A 515 19.21 19.80 -20.29
C GLY A 515 18.26 18.61 -20.14
N THR A 516 18.53 17.49 -20.82
CA THR A 516 17.68 16.30 -20.86
C THR A 516 18.24 15.14 -20.05
N VAL A 517 17.38 14.18 -19.73
CA VAL A 517 17.75 12.93 -19.07
C VAL A 517 17.27 11.76 -19.91
N LYS A 518 18.22 10.97 -20.40
CA LYS A 518 17.97 9.74 -21.13
C LYS A 518 17.85 8.57 -20.14
N VAL A 519 16.76 7.83 -20.23
CA VAL A 519 16.55 6.58 -19.50
C VAL A 519 16.53 5.44 -20.51
N LYS A 520 17.47 4.50 -20.36
CA LYS A 520 17.69 3.42 -21.32
C LYS A 520 17.63 2.07 -20.64
N VAL A 521 16.92 1.11 -21.24
CA VAL A 521 16.87 -0.28 -20.82
C VAL A 521 18.13 -0.99 -21.28
N LEU A 522 19.06 -1.25 -20.36
CA LEU A 522 20.29 -1.99 -20.67
C LEU A 522 20.03 -3.48 -20.84
N LYS A 523 19.10 -4.02 -20.05
CA LYS A 523 18.71 -5.43 -20.08
C LYS A 523 17.29 -5.60 -19.55
N VAL A 524 16.50 -6.42 -20.24
CA VAL A 524 15.25 -6.99 -19.75
C VAL A 524 15.22 -8.48 -20.08
N LYS A 525 14.95 -9.32 -19.05
CA LYS A 525 15.04 -10.78 -19.18
C LYS A 525 13.92 -11.38 -20.03
N PHE A 526 12.71 -10.85 -19.92
CA PHE A 526 11.52 -11.36 -20.60
C PHE A 526 11.02 -10.33 -21.62
N SER A 527 10.82 -10.75 -22.85
CA SER A 527 10.42 -9.87 -23.97
C SER A 527 9.05 -9.17 -23.77
N ASN A 528 8.16 -9.77 -22.97
CA ASN A 528 6.88 -9.15 -22.62
C ASN A 528 6.98 -8.04 -21.57
N LEU A 529 8.14 -7.86 -20.93
CA LEU A 529 8.37 -6.81 -19.93
C LEU A 529 9.02 -5.57 -20.52
N GLY A 530 9.54 -5.64 -21.74
CA GLY A 530 10.16 -4.50 -22.37
C GLY A 530 11.12 -4.87 -23.50
N GLU A 531 11.85 -3.88 -23.97
CA GLU A 531 12.75 -4.00 -25.11
C GLU A 531 14.18 -3.61 -24.72
N ASN A 532 15.13 -4.52 -24.97
CA ASN A 532 16.56 -4.29 -24.74
C ASN A 532 17.06 -3.14 -25.62
N GLN A 533 17.84 -2.23 -25.03
CA GLN A 533 18.42 -1.04 -25.64
C GLN A 533 17.43 0.07 -26.02
N ALA A 534 16.10 -0.14 -25.81
CA ALA A 534 15.13 0.94 -25.93
C ALA A 534 15.39 2.04 -24.92
N HIS A 535 15.08 3.25 -25.28
CA HIS A 535 15.28 4.42 -24.41
C HIS A 535 14.18 5.46 -24.60
N THR A 536 14.05 6.31 -23.61
CA THR A 536 13.20 7.50 -23.64
C THR A 536 13.96 8.67 -23.05
N THR A 537 13.55 9.88 -23.39
CA THR A 537 14.21 11.12 -22.96
C THR A 537 13.20 12.00 -22.24
N TYR A 538 13.64 12.57 -21.11
CA TYR A 538 12.85 13.43 -20.25
C TYR A 538 13.54 14.75 -19.99
N CYS A 539 12.77 15.76 -19.61
CA CYS A 539 13.27 16.90 -18.85
C CYS A 539 13.05 16.65 -17.36
N TRP A 540 14.01 17.08 -16.55
CA TRP A 540 13.92 17.02 -15.09
C TRP A 540 13.54 18.39 -14.54
N ASP A 541 12.40 18.44 -13.80
CA ASP A 541 11.94 19.67 -13.18
C ASP A 541 12.67 19.90 -11.85
N VAL A 542 13.42 20.97 -11.77
CA VAL A 542 14.19 21.35 -10.55
C VAL A 542 13.27 21.70 -9.38
N ASN A 543 12.04 22.16 -9.62
CA ASN A 543 11.12 22.61 -8.57
C ASN A 543 10.50 21.46 -7.80
N ASN A 544 10.10 20.40 -8.50
CA ASN A 544 9.41 19.26 -7.89
C ASN A 544 10.17 17.93 -8.05
N GLY A 545 11.28 17.92 -8.80
CA GLY A 545 12.11 16.73 -9.05
C GLY A 545 11.47 15.71 -9.99
N ARG A 546 10.41 16.04 -10.72
CA ARG A 546 9.71 15.12 -11.63
C ARG A 546 10.43 14.97 -12.95
N TYR A 547 10.24 13.82 -13.57
CA TYR A 547 10.61 13.55 -14.95
C TYR A 547 9.40 13.79 -15.83
N THR A 548 9.57 14.65 -16.80
CA THR A 548 8.50 15.12 -17.70
C THR A 548 8.85 14.77 -19.14
N THR A 549 7.87 14.33 -19.91
CA THR A 549 8.04 14.04 -21.33
C THR A 549 8.15 15.29 -22.18
N LEU A 550 8.76 15.12 -23.34
CA LEU A 550 8.87 16.14 -24.38
C LEU A 550 7.81 15.90 -25.44
N LYS A 551 6.95 16.87 -25.69
CA LYS A 551 6.05 16.86 -26.84
C LYS A 551 6.59 17.87 -27.86
N GLU A 552 6.96 17.38 -29.05
CA GLU A 552 7.57 18.21 -30.10
C GLU A 552 8.82 19.00 -29.61
N GLY A 553 9.60 18.40 -28.70
CA GLY A 553 10.78 19.02 -28.11
C GLY A 553 10.51 19.99 -26.95
N ILE A 554 9.25 20.20 -26.56
CA ILE A 554 8.85 21.08 -25.47
C ILE A 554 8.46 20.26 -24.23
N PRO A 555 9.01 20.56 -23.02
CA PRO A 555 8.61 19.89 -21.79
C PRO A 555 7.15 20.18 -21.41
N ILE A 556 6.42 19.13 -21.04
CA ILE A 556 5.07 19.28 -20.50
C ILE A 556 5.16 19.24 -18.96
N TRP A 557 5.27 20.42 -18.35
CA TRP A 557 5.37 20.52 -16.90
C TRP A 557 4.04 20.17 -16.21
N ASP A 558 4.11 19.26 -15.24
CA ASP A 558 2.96 18.90 -14.39
C ASP A 558 3.22 19.35 -12.95
N ASN A 559 2.50 20.37 -12.50
CA ASN A 559 2.53 20.89 -11.13
C ASN A 559 1.33 20.40 -10.30
N SER A 560 0.54 19.49 -10.82
CA SER A 560 -0.61 18.95 -10.10
C SER A 560 -0.19 18.07 -8.94
N CYS A 561 -1.01 18.00 -7.89
CA CYS A 561 -0.83 17.01 -6.84
C CYS A 561 -1.29 15.63 -7.35
N TRP A 562 -0.44 14.62 -7.21
CA TRP A 562 -0.73 13.28 -7.72
C TRP A 562 -1.73 12.47 -6.89
N ILE A 563 -2.06 12.90 -5.69
CA ILE A 563 -3.06 12.26 -4.85
C ILE A 563 -4.30 13.12 -4.69
N ASP A 564 -5.49 12.50 -4.72
CA ASP A 564 -6.77 13.15 -4.47
C ASP A 564 -7.03 13.32 -2.96
N GLU A 565 -8.19 13.84 -2.58
CA GLU A 565 -8.61 14.05 -1.18
C GLU A 565 -8.72 12.74 -0.37
N ASN A 566 -8.82 11.59 -1.05
CA ASN A 566 -8.88 10.28 -0.44
C ASN A 566 -7.54 9.54 -0.48
N ASN A 567 -6.43 10.24 -0.79
CA ASN A 567 -5.09 9.69 -0.99
C ASN A 567 -5.00 8.65 -2.13
N LYS A 568 -5.88 8.76 -3.13
CA LYS A 568 -5.86 7.94 -4.33
C LYS A 568 -5.13 8.67 -5.45
N PHE A 569 -4.46 7.90 -6.29
CA PHE A 569 -3.81 8.43 -7.49
C PHE A 569 -4.84 9.06 -8.44
N LYS A 570 -4.57 10.27 -8.89
CA LYS A 570 -5.33 10.92 -9.96
C LYS A 570 -4.86 10.33 -11.29
N THR A 571 -5.67 9.51 -11.93
CA THR A 571 -5.35 8.98 -13.25
C THR A 571 -5.34 10.11 -14.29
N LYS A 572 -4.55 9.96 -15.36
CA LYS A 572 -4.44 10.93 -16.46
C LYS A 572 -5.82 11.29 -17.05
N GLN A 573 -6.76 10.34 -17.09
CA GLN A 573 -8.15 10.60 -17.47
C GLN A 573 -8.90 11.57 -16.55
N MET A 574 -8.60 11.57 -15.25
CA MET A 574 -9.17 12.55 -14.32
C MET A 574 -8.53 13.94 -14.46
N LEU A 575 -7.26 13.99 -14.89
CA LEU A 575 -6.56 15.24 -15.19
C LEU A 575 -7.04 15.86 -16.52
N ASP A 576 -7.30 15.03 -17.53
CA ASP A 576 -7.80 15.46 -18.85
C ASP A 576 -9.26 15.97 -18.78
N ILE A 577 -10.09 15.42 -17.89
CA ILE A 577 -11.47 15.91 -17.67
C ILE A 577 -11.47 17.34 -17.10
N ASP A 578 -10.52 17.70 -16.25
CA ASP A 578 -10.40 19.08 -15.74
C ASP A 578 -10.01 20.07 -16.85
N PHE A 579 -9.16 19.68 -17.79
CA PHE A 579 -8.75 20.53 -18.92
C PHE A 579 -9.84 20.69 -19.98
N GLU A 580 -10.57 19.64 -20.31
CA GLU A 580 -11.71 19.74 -21.24
C GLU A 580 -12.90 20.50 -20.67
N THR A 581 -13.10 20.44 -19.37
CA THR A 581 -14.17 21.15 -18.66
C THR A 581 -13.85 22.65 -18.58
N ILE A 582 -12.58 23.03 -18.42
CA ILE A 582 -12.13 24.43 -18.44
C ILE A 582 -12.28 25.03 -19.84
N ASN A 583 -11.96 24.30 -20.90
CA ASN A 583 -12.11 24.77 -22.29
C ASN A 583 -13.57 24.85 -22.78
N LYS A 584 -14.52 24.22 -22.11
CA LYS A 584 -15.96 24.31 -22.40
C LYS A 584 -16.67 25.42 -21.64
N LEU A 585 -15.99 26.11 -20.73
CA LEU A 585 -16.54 27.24 -19.95
C LEU A 585 -16.14 28.62 -20.50
N GLU A 586 -15.36 28.68 -21.59
CA GLU A 586 -14.99 29.92 -22.30
C GLU A 586 -15.67 30.06 -23.70
N ILE A 587 -16.97 29.74 -23.81
CA ILE A 587 -17.80 30.17 -24.93
C ILE A 587 -19.12 30.73 -24.40
#